data_76a1c86a8a140978b5dfd92d27f514a3
#
_entry.id   76a1c86a8a140978b5dfd92d27f514a3
#
_cell.length_a   1.000
_cell.length_b   1.000
_cell.length_c   1.000
_cell.angle_alpha   90.00
_cell.angle_beta   90.00
_cell.angle_gamma   90.00
#
_symmetry.space_group_name_H-M   'P 1'
#
loop_
_entity.id
_entity.type
_entity.pdbx_description
1 polymer ?
#
loop_
_entity_poly.entity_id
_entity_poly.type
_entity_poly.pdbx_seq_one_letter_code
_entity_poly.pdbx_strand_id
1 'polypeptide(L)'
;MNIAPYSLSDDNKTITFSINLNDFVLPSGITPDSITEVFVTASFTAWRKKDDFAMQQQDDRDLWTLIKALDEVEIPGNIGFPEFNFLLFTDSGSAFNIGAKTPVTGTNTPCEEVFDYNFVILKDKNYLSEIKEYNEHLLKILSIRDYDLKNPKDQERLSNVRKVPHTNFLWRGYHPYIKSRPAFDTENLRIKLVNKAIKKNKIKSIITLCGDEKPQKALKEKISRYVKNIQKNNNQLFLDTTYETVYFASDSTEYNNTVKQIVDFIISHPAPFYIHCRLGSDRTGTMSSILAALCGAGWDEIKQDYEMTSKAGFGEFRSARLLEYSYKNLLGMSPSQFQNLQKEVEDYFTERNILSHSQIEKLRKKLIDGI
;
A
#
# COMPACT_ATOMS: atom_id res chain seq x y z
N MET A 1 -9.28 19.68 29.40
CA MET A 1 -9.61 19.86 27.94
C MET A 1 -8.70 18.92 27.19
N ASN A 2 -9.27 18.05 26.40
CA ASN A 2 -8.43 17.15 25.60
C ASN A 2 -7.64 17.97 24.57
N ILE A 3 -6.33 17.80 24.53
CA ILE A 3 -5.45 18.49 23.60
C ILE A 3 -5.52 17.79 22.22
N ALA A 4 -5.64 18.57 21.14
CA ALA A 4 -5.60 17.99 19.79
C ALA A 4 -4.23 17.34 19.53
N PRO A 5 -4.17 16.16 18.88
CA PRO A 5 -2.92 15.43 18.62
C PRO A 5 -1.98 16.23 17.70
N TYR A 6 -2.49 17.21 16.99
CA TYR A 6 -1.72 18.21 16.26
C TYR A 6 -2.49 19.49 16.05
N SER A 7 -1.77 20.56 15.78
CA SER A 7 -2.29 21.85 15.29
C SER A 7 -1.39 22.39 14.17
N LEU A 8 -2.00 23.13 13.25
CA LEU A 8 -1.27 23.85 12.20
C LEU A 8 -1.14 25.32 12.61
N SER A 9 -0.01 25.95 12.27
CA SER A 9 0.14 27.41 12.40
C SER A 9 -0.80 28.14 11.44
N ASP A 10 -1.16 29.38 11.76
CA ASP A 10 -2.09 30.19 10.95
C ASP A 10 -1.59 30.43 9.51
N ASP A 11 -0.29 30.46 9.32
CA ASP A 11 0.35 30.59 8.00
C ASP A 11 0.58 29.25 7.29
N ASN A 12 0.16 28.14 7.89
CA ASN A 12 0.35 26.77 7.40
C ASN A 12 1.80 26.39 7.06
N LYS A 13 2.79 26.97 7.80
CA LYS A 13 4.20 26.62 7.62
C LYS A 13 4.71 25.58 8.59
N THR A 14 4.09 25.49 9.76
CA THR A 14 4.50 24.55 10.80
C THR A 14 3.33 23.73 11.31
N ILE A 15 3.66 22.58 11.86
CA ILE A 15 2.76 21.69 12.59
C ILE A 15 3.33 21.49 13.99
N THR A 16 2.48 21.54 14.99
CA THR A 16 2.79 21.16 16.36
C THR A 16 2.09 19.86 16.68
N PHE A 17 2.85 18.79 16.94
CA PHE A 17 2.32 17.56 17.51
C PHE A 17 2.25 17.72 19.03
N SER A 18 1.17 17.21 19.63
CA SER A 18 0.94 17.34 21.08
C SER A 18 0.25 16.09 21.61
N ILE A 19 0.71 15.59 22.76
CA ILE A 19 0.07 14.54 23.53
C ILE A 19 0.10 14.87 25.00
N ASN A 20 -1.06 14.83 25.67
CA ASN A 20 -1.17 14.82 27.11
C ASN A 20 -1.48 13.39 27.56
N LEU A 21 -0.60 12.80 28.33
CA LEU A 21 -0.70 11.38 28.72
C LEU A 21 -1.94 11.07 29.55
N ASN A 22 -2.48 12.07 30.27
CA ASN A 22 -3.73 11.94 31.04
C ASN A 22 -4.99 11.86 30.16
N ASP A 23 -4.89 12.22 28.89
CA ASP A 23 -6.03 12.12 27.96
C ASP A 23 -6.20 10.69 27.40
N PHE A 24 -5.31 9.75 27.75
CA PHE A 24 -5.29 8.39 27.20
C PHE A 24 -5.29 7.33 28.30
N VAL A 25 -5.91 6.19 28.00
CA VAL A 25 -5.77 4.99 28.83
C VAL A 25 -4.47 4.31 28.49
N LEU A 26 -3.53 4.33 29.43
CA LEU A 26 -2.25 3.67 29.29
C LEU A 26 -2.40 2.16 29.57
N PRO A 27 -1.51 1.31 29.03
CA PRO A 27 -1.52 -0.12 29.33
C PRO A 27 -1.42 -0.40 30.83
N SER A 28 -2.00 -1.51 31.28
CA SER A 28 -2.03 -1.88 32.68
C SER A 28 -0.64 -1.86 33.34
N GLY A 29 -0.51 -1.14 34.45
CA GLY A 29 0.73 -0.98 35.20
C GLY A 29 1.66 0.13 34.69
N ILE A 30 1.27 0.87 33.67
CA ILE A 30 2.00 2.03 33.16
C ILE A 30 1.32 3.30 33.63
N THR A 31 2.10 4.23 34.15
CA THR A 31 1.65 5.56 34.56
C THR A 31 2.37 6.65 33.73
N PRO A 32 1.83 7.87 33.61
CA PRO A 32 2.53 8.96 32.93
C PRO A 32 3.96 9.15 33.40
N ASP A 33 4.23 9.05 34.72
CA ASP A 33 5.56 9.19 35.32
C ASP A 33 6.56 8.12 34.86
N SER A 34 6.11 6.97 34.37
CA SER A 34 6.97 5.92 33.87
C SER A 34 7.41 6.13 32.41
N ILE A 35 6.85 7.13 31.71
CA ILE A 35 7.20 7.42 30.31
C ILE A 35 8.46 8.27 30.28
N THR A 36 9.47 7.78 29.58
CA THR A 36 10.78 8.41 29.48
C THR A 36 11.06 9.07 28.13
N GLU A 37 10.44 8.58 27.05
CA GLU A 37 10.59 9.13 25.71
C GLU A 37 9.28 9.01 24.94
N VAL A 38 8.97 10.01 24.12
CA VAL A 38 7.86 10.02 23.18
C VAL A 38 8.33 10.45 21.80
N PHE A 39 7.94 9.72 20.77
CA PHE A 39 8.27 10.02 19.38
C PHE A 39 7.00 10.10 18.53
N VAL A 40 7.02 10.93 17.49
CA VAL A 40 6.08 10.84 16.40
C VAL A 40 6.58 9.80 15.41
N THR A 41 5.85 8.69 15.24
CA THR A 41 6.09 7.73 14.15
C THR A 41 4.99 7.85 13.11
N ALA A 42 5.35 7.86 11.84
CA ALA A 42 4.47 8.35 10.80
C ALA A 42 4.82 7.80 9.41
N SER A 43 3.95 8.03 8.44
CA SER A 43 4.25 7.77 7.03
C SER A 43 5.54 8.48 6.57
N PHE A 44 5.76 9.71 6.99
CA PHE A 44 6.95 10.51 6.68
C PHE A 44 8.20 10.10 7.47
N THR A 45 8.10 9.26 8.50
CA THR A 45 9.24 8.63 9.16
C THR A 45 9.47 7.19 8.71
N ALA A 46 8.71 6.70 7.72
CA ALA A 46 8.62 5.30 7.33
C ALA A 46 8.28 4.36 8.53
N TRP A 47 7.47 4.86 9.44
CA TRP A 47 7.00 4.17 10.66
C TRP A 47 8.13 3.73 11.60
N ARG A 48 9.24 4.50 11.60
CA ARG A 48 10.43 4.23 12.41
C ARG A 48 10.64 5.34 13.43
N LYS A 49 11.22 4.98 14.58
CA LYS A 49 11.80 5.94 15.52
C LYS A 49 12.90 6.72 14.79
N LYS A 50 12.82 8.05 14.81
CA LYS A 50 13.83 8.98 14.31
C LYS A 50 14.07 10.05 15.36
N ASP A 51 15.32 10.37 15.64
CA ASP A 51 15.68 11.35 16.67
C ASP A 51 15.11 12.74 16.37
N ASP A 52 15.03 13.13 15.10
CA ASP A 52 14.43 14.40 14.66
C ASP A 52 12.91 14.48 14.96
N PHE A 53 12.28 13.37 15.31
CA PHE A 53 10.87 13.26 15.66
C PHE A 53 10.65 12.89 17.13
N ALA A 54 11.68 13.07 17.98
CA ALA A 54 11.55 13.00 19.42
C ALA A 54 10.78 14.22 19.95
N MET A 55 9.80 13.97 20.81
CA MET A 55 8.99 15.01 21.44
C MET A 55 9.69 15.52 22.72
N GLN A 56 9.40 16.74 23.11
CA GLN A 56 9.92 17.36 24.33
C GLN A 56 8.83 17.41 25.38
N GLN A 57 9.16 16.93 26.57
CA GLN A 57 8.31 17.06 27.76
C GLN A 57 8.24 18.54 28.17
N GLN A 58 7.05 19.02 28.45
CA GLN A 58 6.81 20.41 28.86
C GLN A 58 6.86 20.56 30.40
N ASP A 59 6.70 21.78 30.90
CA ASP A 59 6.63 22.06 32.34
C ASP A 59 5.46 21.28 33.01
N ASP A 60 4.35 21.13 32.31
CA ASP A 60 3.35 20.11 32.62
C ASP A 60 3.91 18.76 32.18
N ARG A 61 4.37 17.95 33.13
CA ARG A 61 5.10 16.69 32.88
C ARG A 61 4.35 15.69 32.04
N ASP A 62 3.01 15.79 31.98
CA ASP A 62 2.19 14.88 31.17
C ASP A 62 2.03 15.34 29.73
N LEU A 63 2.43 16.57 29.44
CA LEU A 63 2.36 17.18 28.10
C LEU A 63 3.70 17.05 27.37
N TRP A 64 3.65 16.45 26.19
CA TRP A 64 4.76 16.34 25.25
C TRP A 64 4.42 17.04 23.94
N THR A 65 5.38 17.77 23.38
CA THR A 65 5.19 18.50 22.11
C THR A 65 6.39 18.35 21.19
N LEU A 66 6.13 18.53 19.87
CA LEU A 66 7.15 18.61 18.83
C LEU A 66 6.65 19.55 17.73
N ILE A 67 7.50 20.52 17.35
CA ILE A 67 7.23 21.43 16.23
C ILE A 67 8.09 21.03 15.03
N LYS A 68 7.46 20.90 13.86
CA LYS A 68 8.12 20.60 12.59
C LYS A 68 7.68 21.56 11.49
N ALA A 69 8.52 21.74 10.47
CA ALA A 69 8.08 22.38 9.25
C ALA A 69 7.07 21.50 8.53
N LEU A 70 6.04 22.09 7.90
CA LEU A 70 4.93 21.33 7.34
C LEU A 70 5.35 20.50 6.11
N ASP A 71 6.38 20.93 5.38
CA ASP A 71 6.95 20.20 4.24
C ASP A 71 7.71 18.92 4.66
N GLU A 72 8.18 18.84 5.91
CA GLU A 72 8.81 17.63 6.46
C GLU A 72 7.81 16.48 6.69
N VAL A 73 6.52 16.76 6.68
CA VAL A 73 5.46 15.82 7.08
C VAL A 73 4.42 15.55 5.96
N GLU A 74 4.79 15.79 4.71
CA GLU A 74 3.85 15.67 3.56
C GLU A 74 3.71 14.28 2.97
N ILE A 75 4.57 13.32 3.34
CA ILE A 75 4.52 11.97 2.78
C ILE A 75 3.21 11.27 3.16
N PRO A 76 2.37 10.88 2.20
CA PRO A 76 1.07 10.29 2.50
C PRO A 76 1.21 8.87 3.05
N GLY A 77 0.27 8.49 3.90
CA GLY A 77 0.06 7.12 4.31
C GLY A 77 -0.99 6.39 3.45
N ASN A 78 -1.54 5.32 3.99
CA ASN A 78 -2.44 4.41 3.27
C ASN A 78 -3.71 5.07 2.74
N ILE A 79 -4.22 6.05 3.46
CA ILE A 79 -5.43 6.80 3.09
C ILE A 79 -5.14 8.03 2.22
N GLY A 80 -3.89 8.22 1.81
CA GLY A 80 -3.49 9.27 0.87
C GLY A 80 -3.25 10.63 1.50
N PHE A 81 -3.22 10.71 2.83
CA PHE A 81 -2.82 11.86 3.63
C PHE A 81 -1.71 11.44 4.58
N PRO A 82 -0.89 12.37 5.10
CA PRO A 82 0.07 12.02 6.12
C PRO A 82 -0.61 11.43 7.35
N GLU A 83 -0.10 10.30 7.82
CA GLU A 83 -0.61 9.55 8.95
C GLU A 83 0.48 9.43 10.01
N PHE A 84 0.10 9.51 11.30
CA PHE A 84 1.05 9.37 12.40
C PHE A 84 0.42 8.72 13.63
N ASN A 85 1.27 8.25 14.53
CA ASN A 85 0.95 7.88 15.90
C ASN A 85 2.08 8.31 16.83
N PHE A 86 1.86 8.19 18.13
CA PHE A 86 2.89 8.43 19.14
C PHE A 86 3.47 7.10 19.58
N LEU A 87 4.79 6.96 19.56
CA LEU A 87 5.54 5.82 20.09
C LEU A 87 6.13 6.22 21.44
N LEU A 88 5.73 5.55 22.49
CA LEU A 88 6.13 5.83 23.86
C LEU A 88 7.08 4.73 24.37
N PHE A 89 8.08 5.15 25.14
CA PHE A 89 9.00 4.27 25.87
C PHE A 89 8.86 4.47 27.36
N THR A 90 8.94 3.39 28.11
CA THR A 90 8.90 3.41 29.57
C THR A 90 10.28 3.24 30.17
N ASP A 91 10.44 3.59 31.42
CA ASP A 91 11.65 3.34 32.25
C ASP A 91 12.02 1.84 32.34
N SER A 92 11.04 0.95 32.21
CA SER A 92 11.28 -0.50 32.15
C SER A 92 11.77 -0.99 30.77
N GLY A 93 11.90 -0.12 29.78
CA GLY A 93 12.30 -0.45 28.41
C GLY A 93 11.17 -1.02 27.54
N SER A 94 9.92 -1.00 28.02
CA SER A 94 8.77 -1.36 27.20
C SER A 94 8.42 -0.23 26.22
N ALA A 95 7.87 -0.59 25.06
CA ALA A 95 7.42 0.39 24.07
C ALA A 95 6.01 0.05 23.59
N PHE A 96 5.20 1.08 23.32
CA PHE A 96 3.86 0.94 22.76
C PHE A 96 3.46 2.19 21.97
N ASN A 97 2.47 2.04 21.09
CA ASN A 97 1.97 3.15 20.30
C ASN A 97 0.64 3.69 20.85
N ILE A 98 0.43 4.99 20.69
CA ILE A 98 -0.84 5.68 20.90
C ILE A 98 -1.29 6.27 19.56
N GLY A 99 -2.48 5.86 19.10
CA GLY A 99 -3.10 6.34 17.87
C GLY A 99 -4.55 6.79 18.08
N ALA A 100 -5.35 6.76 17.04
CA ALA A 100 -6.76 7.10 17.06
C ALA A 100 -7.64 5.86 17.21
N LYS A 101 -8.76 5.98 17.91
CA LYS A 101 -9.80 4.92 18.00
C LYS A 101 -10.51 4.69 16.67
N THR A 102 -10.60 5.74 15.88
CA THR A 102 -11.07 5.72 14.49
C THR A 102 -10.08 6.51 13.65
N PRO A 103 -9.89 6.23 12.36
CA PRO A 103 -9.04 7.04 11.50
C PRO A 103 -9.64 8.45 11.41
N VAL A 104 -9.31 9.31 12.36
CA VAL A 104 -9.88 10.65 12.49
C VAL A 104 -8.78 11.68 12.61
N THR A 105 -9.06 12.73 12.03
CA THR A 105 -8.37 13.98 11.93
C THR A 105 -8.61 14.82 13.16
N GLY A 106 -7.55 15.27 13.82
CA GLY A 106 -7.51 16.45 14.67
C GLY A 106 -8.48 16.53 15.85
N THR A 107 -9.17 15.46 16.19
CA THR A 107 -9.99 15.41 17.38
C THR A 107 -9.40 14.37 18.32
N ASN A 108 -9.01 14.82 19.50
CA ASN A 108 -8.70 13.90 20.59
C ASN A 108 -9.92 13.06 20.89
N THR A 109 -9.87 11.83 20.47
CA THR A 109 -10.76 10.83 21.03
C THR A 109 -9.93 10.09 22.05
N PRO A 110 -10.19 10.21 23.36
CA PRO A 110 -9.53 9.39 24.36
C PRO A 110 -9.69 7.94 23.97
N CYS A 111 -8.61 7.23 23.86
CA CYS A 111 -8.66 5.80 23.58
C CYS A 111 -8.89 5.06 24.88
N GLU A 112 -10.03 4.43 25.02
CA GLU A 112 -10.32 3.52 26.12
C GLU A 112 -9.75 2.12 25.90
N GLU A 113 -9.25 1.80 24.68
CA GLU A 113 -8.75 0.47 24.30
C GLU A 113 -7.64 0.57 23.24
N VAL A 114 -7.02 -0.56 22.88
CA VAL A 114 -5.93 -0.71 21.93
C VAL A 114 -6.15 0.05 20.63
N PHE A 115 -5.12 0.75 20.19
CA PHE A 115 -5.15 1.63 19.02
C PHE A 115 -5.17 0.85 17.74
N ASP A 116 -6.23 0.99 16.96
CA ASP A 116 -6.35 0.33 15.67
C ASP A 116 -5.95 1.23 14.50
N TYR A 117 -5.85 2.57 14.71
CA TYR A 117 -5.73 3.54 13.64
C TYR A 117 -4.71 4.63 13.93
N ASN A 118 -4.19 5.22 12.86
CA ASN A 118 -3.32 6.39 12.94
C ASN A 118 -4.14 7.68 12.98
N PHE A 119 -3.56 8.74 13.52
CA PHE A 119 -4.04 10.09 13.30
C PHE A 119 -3.74 10.52 11.88
N VAL A 120 -4.55 11.41 11.33
CA VAL A 120 -4.42 11.92 9.95
C VAL A 120 -4.23 13.41 9.96
N ILE A 121 -3.20 13.90 9.27
CA ILE A 121 -2.92 15.32 9.10
C ILE A 121 -3.71 15.83 7.90
N LEU A 122 -4.62 16.78 8.13
CA LEU A 122 -5.36 17.47 7.09
C LEU A 122 -5.05 18.95 7.10
N LYS A 123 -4.53 19.45 5.98
CA LYS A 123 -4.38 20.88 5.71
C LYS A 123 -5.72 21.54 5.38
N ASP A 124 -6.64 20.80 4.79
CA ASP A 124 -7.97 21.26 4.42
C ASP A 124 -9.03 20.32 5.01
N LYS A 125 -9.92 20.87 5.83
CA LYS A 125 -11.02 20.15 6.47
C LYS A 125 -12.09 19.65 5.48
N ASN A 126 -12.09 20.13 4.24
CA ASN A 126 -13.00 19.65 3.19
C ASN A 126 -12.80 18.15 2.89
N TYR A 127 -11.61 17.60 3.17
CA TYR A 127 -11.34 16.16 3.02
C TYR A 127 -11.87 15.27 4.16
N LEU A 128 -12.44 15.85 5.22
CA LEU A 128 -13.01 15.07 6.34
C LEU A 128 -14.10 14.09 5.90
N SER A 129 -14.94 14.49 4.95
CA SER A 129 -16.01 13.63 4.42
C SER A 129 -15.44 12.42 3.67
N GLU A 130 -14.38 12.63 2.91
CA GLU A 130 -13.68 11.57 2.18
C GLU A 130 -13.10 10.52 3.15
N ILE A 131 -12.45 10.97 4.23
CA ILE A 131 -11.91 10.07 5.25
C ILE A 131 -13.00 9.30 5.99
N LYS A 132 -14.12 9.93 6.30
CA LYS A 132 -15.28 9.25 6.91
C LYS A 132 -15.85 8.17 5.99
N GLU A 133 -15.99 8.46 4.70
CA GLU A 133 -16.45 7.48 3.72
C GLU A 133 -15.49 6.29 3.63
N TYR A 134 -14.18 6.51 3.67
CA TYR A 134 -13.19 5.46 3.72
C TYR A 134 -13.36 4.55 4.93
N ASN A 135 -13.61 5.11 6.11
CA ASN A 135 -13.79 4.34 7.33
C ASN A 135 -15.04 3.46 7.29
N GLU A 136 -16.14 3.98 6.75
CA GLU A 136 -17.42 3.28 6.74
C GLU A 136 -17.48 2.16 5.71
N HIS A 137 -16.83 2.33 4.55
CA HIS A 137 -17.01 1.46 3.40
C HIS A 137 -15.77 0.68 2.96
N LEU A 138 -14.58 1.22 3.17
CA LEU A 138 -13.37 0.70 2.53
C LEU A 138 -12.48 -0.14 3.46
N LEU A 139 -12.53 0.11 4.78
CA LEU A 139 -11.82 -0.70 5.76
C LEU A 139 -12.61 -1.95 6.19
N LYS A 140 -13.79 -2.16 5.63
CA LYS A 140 -14.68 -3.24 6.02
C LYS A 140 -14.07 -4.61 5.70
N ILE A 141 -13.94 -5.43 6.75
CA ILE A 141 -13.66 -6.85 6.61
C ILE A 141 -14.96 -7.56 6.23
N LEU A 142 -14.94 -8.28 5.11
CA LEU A 142 -16.09 -9.02 4.62
C LEU A 142 -15.93 -10.52 4.92
N SER A 143 -17.04 -11.18 5.32
CA SER A 143 -17.13 -12.62 5.47
C SER A 143 -17.62 -13.28 4.18
N ILE A 144 -17.58 -14.62 4.10
CA ILE A 144 -18.06 -15.37 2.91
C ILE A 144 -19.52 -15.03 2.56
N ARG A 145 -20.35 -14.78 3.56
CA ARG A 145 -21.80 -14.47 3.38
C ARG A 145 -22.06 -13.11 2.72
N ASP A 146 -21.06 -12.22 2.70
CA ASP A 146 -21.15 -10.89 2.12
C ASP A 146 -20.89 -10.88 0.59
N TYR A 147 -20.67 -12.07 0.00
CA TYR A 147 -20.44 -12.25 -1.43
C TYR A 147 -21.47 -13.20 -2.05
N ASP A 148 -22.02 -12.82 -3.19
CA ASP A 148 -22.74 -13.75 -4.05
C ASP A 148 -21.73 -14.57 -4.89
N LEU A 149 -21.44 -15.78 -4.43
CA LEU A 149 -20.46 -16.65 -5.09
C LEU A 149 -20.90 -17.16 -6.48
N LYS A 150 -22.17 -16.94 -6.88
CA LYS A 150 -22.65 -17.18 -8.25
C LYS A 150 -22.34 -16.00 -9.16
N ASN A 151 -22.18 -14.80 -8.61
CA ASN A 151 -21.85 -13.60 -9.36
C ASN A 151 -20.36 -13.56 -9.71
N PRO A 152 -19.97 -13.52 -10.99
CA PRO A 152 -18.57 -13.41 -11.40
C PRO A 152 -17.85 -12.18 -10.84
N LYS A 153 -18.53 -11.03 -10.71
CA LYS A 153 -17.96 -9.81 -10.15
C LYS A 153 -17.60 -9.97 -8.67
N ASP A 154 -18.41 -10.70 -7.90
CA ASP A 154 -18.11 -11.00 -6.51
C ASP A 154 -16.96 -12.02 -6.37
N GLN A 155 -16.84 -12.97 -7.28
CA GLN A 155 -15.68 -13.85 -7.34
C GLN A 155 -14.39 -13.08 -7.66
N GLU A 156 -14.44 -12.12 -8.59
CA GLU A 156 -13.32 -11.23 -8.91
C GLU A 156 -12.96 -10.33 -7.71
N ARG A 157 -13.95 -9.71 -7.08
CA ARG A 157 -13.78 -8.89 -5.88
C ARG A 157 -13.14 -9.70 -4.74
N LEU A 158 -13.68 -10.88 -4.42
CA LEU A 158 -13.16 -11.73 -3.36
C LEU A 158 -11.72 -12.19 -3.65
N SER A 159 -11.40 -12.57 -4.87
CA SER A 159 -10.06 -13.02 -5.27
C SER A 159 -9.08 -11.88 -5.55
N ASN A 160 -9.57 -10.65 -5.67
CA ASN A 160 -8.83 -9.48 -6.16
C ASN A 160 -8.19 -9.71 -7.54
N VAL A 161 -8.71 -10.67 -8.33
CA VAL A 161 -8.17 -11.02 -9.66
C VAL A 161 -8.89 -10.25 -10.74
N ARG A 162 -8.13 -9.48 -11.51
CA ARG A 162 -8.65 -8.72 -12.64
C ARG A 162 -7.57 -8.48 -13.69
N LYS A 163 -8.02 -8.10 -14.87
CA LYS A 163 -7.13 -7.73 -15.97
C LYS A 163 -6.53 -6.34 -15.69
N VAL A 164 -5.27 -6.14 -16.00
CA VAL A 164 -4.61 -4.84 -15.92
C VAL A 164 -5.10 -3.96 -17.07
N PRO A 165 -5.42 -2.68 -16.85
CA PRO A 165 -5.89 -1.75 -17.89
C PRO A 165 -4.98 -1.72 -19.11
N HIS A 166 -5.56 -1.51 -20.29
CA HIS A 166 -4.89 -1.46 -21.58
C HIS A 166 -4.04 -2.68 -21.95
N THR A 167 -4.23 -3.81 -21.24
CA THR A 167 -3.59 -5.09 -21.58
C THR A 167 -4.63 -6.17 -21.83
N ASN A 168 -4.32 -7.13 -22.71
CA ASN A 168 -5.17 -8.30 -22.95
C ASN A 168 -4.59 -9.55 -22.31
N PHE A 169 -3.30 -9.56 -22.00
CA PHE A 169 -2.57 -10.75 -21.58
C PHE A 169 -1.87 -10.56 -20.22
N LEU A 170 -2.28 -9.57 -19.40
CA LEU A 170 -1.80 -9.37 -18.03
C LEU A 170 -2.97 -9.30 -17.05
N TRP A 171 -2.91 -10.15 -16.02
CA TRP A 171 -3.81 -10.15 -14.86
C TRP A 171 -3.04 -9.85 -13.59
N ARG A 172 -3.72 -9.24 -12.63
CA ARG A 172 -3.18 -9.00 -11.29
C ARG A 172 -4.10 -9.57 -10.22
N GLY A 173 -3.57 -9.80 -9.01
CA GLY A 173 -4.44 -10.22 -7.90
C GLY A 173 -3.71 -10.71 -6.66
N TYR A 174 -4.45 -11.48 -5.85
CA TYR A 174 -4.00 -12.04 -4.58
C TYR A 174 -3.04 -13.23 -4.77
N HIS A 175 -2.26 -13.55 -3.72
CA HIS A 175 -1.31 -14.66 -3.77
C HIS A 175 -2.00 -16.02 -4.01
N PRO A 176 -1.51 -16.86 -4.94
CA PRO A 176 -2.21 -18.09 -5.32
C PRO A 176 -2.11 -19.25 -4.32
N TYR A 177 -1.23 -19.18 -3.30
CA TYR A 177 -1.04 -20.28 -2.35
C TYR A 177 -0.52 -19.86 -0.96
N ILE A 178 -0.43 -18.57 -0.64
CA ILE A 178 -0.06 -18.09 0.69
C ILE A 178 -1.26 -17.37 1.31
N LYS A 179 -1.60 -17.77 2.54
CA LYS A 179 -2.62 -17.11 3.35
C LYS A 179 -2.07 -15.80 3.91
N SER A 180 -2.55 -14.68 3.42
CA SER A 180 -2.13 -13.36 3.93
C SER A 180 -3.03 -12.85 5.05
N ARG A 181 -4.24 -13.42 5.18
CA ARG A 181 -5.23 -13.11 6.23
C ARG A 181 -5.79 -14.42 6.82
N PRO A 182 -4.96 -15.25 7.49
CA PRO A 182 -5.35 -16.62 7.89
C PRO A 182 -6.52 -16.68 8.87
N ALA A 183 -6.78 -15.59 9.61
CA ALA A 183 -7.91 -15.48 10.52
C ALA A 183 -9.26 -15.25 9.83
N PHE A 184 -9.28 -14.88 8.54
CA PHE A 184 -10.53 -14.57 7.84
C PHE A 184 -11.14 -15.83 7.25
N ASP A 185 -12.46 -16.00 7.39
CA ASP A 185 -13.23 -17.12 6.85
C ASP A 185 -13.17 -17.21 5.32
N THR A 186 -12.95 -16.05 4.66
CA THR A 186 -12.82 -15.93 3.21
C THR A 186 -11.51 -16.49 2.65
N GLU A 187 -10.47 -16.66 3.46
CA GLU A 187 -9.10 -16.85 2.98
C GLU A 187 -8.92 -18.11 2.10
N ASN A 188 -9.42 -19.25 2.56
CA ASN A 188 -9.31 -20.49 1.79
C ASN A 188 -10.08 -20.42 0.47
N LEU A 189 -11.24 -19.77 0.45
CA LEU A 189 -12.05 -19.59 -0.74
C LEU A 189 -11.39 -18.61 -1.71
N ARG A 190 -10.81 -17.53 -1.20
CA ARG A 190 -10.03 -16.55 -1.96
C ARG A 190 -8.93 -17.22 -2.77
N ILE A 191 -8.09 -18.04 -2.12
CA ILE A 191 -7.01 -18.78 -2.79
C ILE A 191 -7.57 -19.76 -3.86
N LYS A 192 -8.68 -20.44 -3.58
CA LYS A 192 -9.35 -21.31 -4.56
C LYS A 192 -9.81 -20.51 -5.79
N LEU A 193 -10.42 -19.35 -5.59
CA LEU A 193 -10.88 -18.48 -6.69
C LEU A 193 -9.71 -17.91 -7.51
N VAL A 194 -8.61 -17.51 -6.87
CA VAL A 194 -7.37 -17.11 -7.56
C VAL A 194 -6.89 -18.23 -8.48
N ASN A 195 -6.77 -19.46 -7.98
CA ASN A 195 -6.34 -20.60 -8.79
C ASN A 195 -7.33 -20.93 -9.92
N LYS A 196 -8.65 -20.79 -9.68
CA LYS A 196 -9.68 -20.93 -10.71
C LYS A 196 -9.49 -19.88 -11.80
N ALA A 197 -9.23 -18.62 -11.43
CA ALA A 197 -9.02 -17.54 -12.38
C ALA A 197 -7.73 -17.72 -13.19
N ILE A 198 -6.61 -18.12 -12.56
CA ILE A 198 -5.34 -18.45 -13.22
C ILE A 198 -5.56 -19.52 -14.30
N LYS A 199 -6.29 -20.59 -13.96
CA LYS A 199 -6.59 -21.68 -14.91
C LYS A 199 -7.55 -21.22 -16.02
N LYS A 200 -8.64 -20.50 -15.67
CA LYS A 200 -9.66 -19.99 -16.63
C LYS A 200 -9.01 -19.08 -17.67
N ASN A 201 -8.13 -18.17 -17.24
CA ASN A 201 -7.45 -17.22 -18.12
C ASN A 201 -6.20 -17.81 -18.79
N LYS A 202 -5.97 -19.14 -18.65
CA LYS A 202 -4.88 -19.88 -19.30
C LYS A 202 -3.49 -19.23 -19.01
N ILE A 203 -3.28 -18.68 -17.81
CA ILE A 203 -2.01 -18.05 -17.42
C ILE A 203 -0.88 -19.02 -17.65
N LYS A 204 0.17 -18.57 -18.34
CA LYS A 204 1.36 -19.37 -18.65
C LYS A 204 2.59 -18.92 -17.85
N SER A 205 2.61 -17.67 -17.39
CA SER A 205 3.74 -17.11 -16.65
C SER A 205 3.28 -16.32 -15.42
N ILE A 206 4.02 -16.37 -14.32
CA ILE A 206 3.69 -15.72 -13.05
C ILE A 206 4.85 -14.82 -12.62
N ILE A 207 4.51 -13.62 -12.14
CA ILE A 207 5.45 -12.66 -11.55
C ILE A 207 5.06 -12.47 -10.09
N THR A 208 5.94 -12.87 -9.19
CA THR A 208 5.78 -12.80 -7.74
C THR A 208 6.66 -11.68 -7.19
N LEU A 209 6.05 -10.67 -6.54
CA LEU A 209 6.72 -9.47 -6.05
C LEU A 209 7.04 -9.51 -4.54
N CYS A 210 6.92 -10.64 -3.90
CA CYS A 210 7.15 -10.82 -2.46
C CYS A 210 8.18 -11.92 -2.17
N GLY A 211 9.14 -12.10 -3.05
CA GLY A 211 10.21 -13.08 -2.93
C GLY A 211 9.74 -14.53 -3.03
N ASP A 212 10.70 -15.46 -2.89
CA ASP A 212 10.44 -16.87 -2.64
C ASP A 212 10.29 -17.10 -1.14
N GLU A 213 9.41 -16.30 -0.51
CA GLU A 213 9.14 -16.46 0.92
C GLU A 213 8.78 -17.92 1.20
N LYS A 214 9.55 -18.56 2.09
CA LYS A 214 9.16 -19.82 2.73
C LYS A 214 8.28 -19.46 3.93
N PRO A 215 6.98 -19.21 3.72
CA PRO A 215 6.11 -18.84 4.82
C PRO A 215 6.06 -19.99 5.82
N GLN A 216 5.75 -19.67 7.07
CA GLN A 216 5.46 -20.70 8.06
C GLN A 216 4.49 -21.73 7.45
N LYS A 217 4.75 -23.01 7.66
CA LYS A 217 3.98 -24.12 7.07
C LYS A 217 2.46 -23.95 7.22
N ALA A 218 2.02 -23.34 8.33
CA ALA A 218 0.61 -23.03 8.62
C ALA A 218 -0.03 -22.02 7.64
N LEU A 219 0.76 -21.14 7.03
CA LEU A 219 0.27 -20.12 6.09
C LEU A 219 0.29 -20.58 4.63
N LYS A 220 0.91 -21.73 4.36
CA LYS A 220 1.08 -22.24 2.99
C LYS A 220 -0.03 -23.22 2.63
N GLU A 221 -0.83 -22.85 1.64
CA GLU A 221 -1.75 -23.79 1.01
C GLU A 221 -1.04 -24.70 -0.01
N LYS A 222 -1.68 -25.82 -0.31
CA LYS A 222 -1.16 -26.73 -1.35
C LYS A 222 -1.15 -26.02 -2.71
N ILE A 223 0.05 -25.87 -3.29
CA ILE A 223 0.20 -25.29 -4.62
C ILE A 223 -0.58 -26.15 -5.63
N SER A 224 -1.47 -25.52 -6.40
CA SER A 224 -2.26 -26.22 -7.40
C SER A 224 -1.38 -26.88 -8.47
N ARG A 225 -1.87 -27.99 -9.06
CA ARG A 225 -1.13 -28.66 -10.13
C ARG A 225 -0.82 -27.73 -11.31
N TYR A 226 -1.73 -26.80 -11.60
CA TYR A 226 -1.56 -25.86 -12.69
C TYR A 226 -0.38 -24.89 -12.41
N VAL A 227 -0.34 -24.28 -11.23
CA VAL A 227 0.77 -23.39 -10.83
C VAL A 227 2.09 -24.16 -10.74
N LYS A 228 2.09 -25.41 -10.22
CA LYS A 228 3.28 -26.25 -10.22
C LYS A 228 3.85 -26.52 -11.61
N ASN A 229 2.98 -26.67 -12.62
CA ASN A 229 3.45 -26.85 -14.00
C ASN A 229 4.09 -25.58 -14.55
N ILE A 230 3.55 -24.39 -14.22
CA ILE A 230 4.19 -23.11 -14.57
C ILE A 230 5.59 -23.02 -13.96
N GLN A 231 5.74 -23.37 -12.66
CA GLN A 231 7.03 -23.39 -11.98
C GLN A 231 8.03 -24.36 -12.60
N LYS A 232 7.58 -25.58 -12.91
CA LYS A 232 8.43 -26.61 -13.53
C LYS A 232 8.97 -26.19 -14.91
N ASN A 233 8.23 -25.35 -15.62
CA ASN A 233 8.64 -24.85 -16.94
C ASN A 233 9.49 -23.56 -16.83
N ASN A 234 9.95 -23.18 -15.63
CA ASN A 234 10.69 -21.94 -15.35
C ASN A 234 9.94 -20.66 -15.77
N ASN A 235 8.60 -20.71 -15.77
CA ASN A 235 7.75 -19.59 -16.15
C ASN A 235 7.24 -18.80 -14.91
N GLN A 236 8.04 -18.75 -13.83
CA GLN A 236 7.78 -17.93 -12.67
C GLN A 236 9.00 -17.09 -12.29
N LEU A 237 8.80 -15.77 -12.23
CA LEU A 237 9.78 -14.81 -11.73
C LEU A 237 9.49 -14.54 -10.25
N PHE A 238 10.54 -14.56 -9.42
CA PHE A 238 10.47 -14.14 -8.01
C PHE A 238 11.31 -12.89 -7.82
N LEU A 239 10.66 -11.83 -7.38
CA LEU A 239 11.27 -10.55 -7.02
C LEU A 239 10.90 -10.22 -5.58
N ASP A 240 11.85 -9.73 -4.82
CA ASP A 240 11.61 -9.27 -3.45
C ASP A 240 11.69 -7.74 -3.42
N THR A 241 10.56 -7.10 -3.67
CA THR A 241 10.43 -5.66 -3.54
C THR A 241 9.60 -5.31 -2.31
N THR A 242 9.82 -4.14 -1.73
CA THR A 242 9.18 -3.72 -0.49
C THR A 242 8.07 -2.68 -0.72
N TYR A 243 7.29 -2.43 0.31
CA TYR A 243 6.30 -1.35 0.35
C TYR A 243 6.99 0.02 0.20
N GLU A 244 8.11 0.20 0.90
CA GLU A 244 8.89 1.43 0.88
C GLU A 244 9.46 1.69 -0.50
N THR A 245 10.02 0.67 -1.15
CA THR A 245 10.59 0.79 -2.51
C THR A 245 9.54 1.27 -3.50
N VAL A 246 8.32 0.71 -3.48
CA VAL A 246 7.33 1.03 -4.50
C VAL A 246 6.65 2.39 -4.32
N TYR A 247 6.60 2.93 -3.08
CA TYR A 247 5.93 4.20 -2.85
C TYR A 247 6.89 5.36 -2.57
N PHE A 248 7.95 5.11 -1.79
CA PHE A 248 8.78 6.19 -1.27
C PHE A 248 10.17 6.26 -1.91
N ALA A 249 10.51 5.28 -2.73
CA ALA A 249 11.77 5.20 -3.45
C ALA A 249 11.57 4.71 -4.90
N SER A 250 10.50 5.18 -5.57
CA SER A 250 10.15 4.77 -6.93
C SER A 250 11.11 5.31 -8.00
N ASP A 251 11.95 6.27 -7.67
CA ASP A 251 13.07 6.75 -8.51
C ASP A 251 14.39 6.01 -8.25
N SER A 252 14.43 5.10 -7.27
CA SER A 252 15.65 4.39 -6.88
C SER A 252 16.12 3.37 -7.93
N THR A 253 17.40 3.04 -7.86
CA THR A 253 17.99 1.96 -8.69
C THR A 253 17.31 0.61 -8.43
N GLU A 254 16.90 0.32 -7.20
CA GLU A 254 16.21 -0.92 -6.85
C GLU A 254 14.85 -1.02 -7.53
N TYR A 255 14.04 0.06 -7.50
CA TYR A 255 12.77 0.12 -8.20
C TYR A 255 12.95 -0.04 -9.72
N ASN A 256 13.88 0.69 -10.30
CA ASN A 256 14.19 0.64 -11.73
C ASN A 256 14.64 -0.75 -12.18
N ASN A 257 15.49 -1.41 -11.39
CA ASN A 257 15.90 -2.80 -11.63
C ASN A 257 14.72 -3.77 -11.53
N THR A 258 13.79 -3.55 -10.60
CA THR A 258 12.57 -4.35 -10.50
C THR A 258 11.71 -4.23 -11.75
N VAL A 259 11.47 -3.02 -12.23
CA VAL A 259 10.73 -2.78 -13.50
C VAL A 259 11.43 -3.44 -14.67
N LYS A 260 12.75 -3.27 -14.79
CA LYS A 260 13.55 -3.89 -15.86
C LYS A 260 13.43 -5.41 -15.86
N GLN A 261 13.57 -6.07 -14.71
CA GLN A 261 13.46 -7.53 -14.61
C GLN A 261 12.06 -8.03 -14.96
N ILE A 262 11.00 -7.28 -14.59
CA ILE A 262 9.62 -7.59 -14.99
C ILE A 262 9.47 -7.52 -16.51
N VAL A 263 9.97 -6.44 -17.13
CA VAL A 263 9.89 -6.25 -18.60
C VAL A 263 10.67 -7.33 -19.33
N ASP A 264 11.91 -7.62 -18.93
CA ASP A 264 12.75 -8.65 -19.54
C ASP A 264 12.10 -10.04 -19.42
N PHE A 265 11.48 -10.35 -18.27
CA PHE A 265 10.73 -11.59 -18.09
C PHE A 265 9.49 -11.66 -19.00
N ILE A 266 8.71 -10.61 -19.11
CA ILE A 266 7.51 -10.58 -19.96
C ILE A 266 7.90 -10.80 -21.43
N ILE A 267 8.94 -10.15 -21.91
CA ILE A 267 9.40 -10.26 -23.29
C ILE A 267 9.86 -11.68 -23.61
N SER A 268 10.53 -12.35 -22.67
CA SER A 268 11.16 -13.66 -22.89
C SER A 268 10.26 -14.87 -22.57
N HIS A 269 9.11 -14.67 -21.92
CA HIS A 269 8.25 -15.77 -21.47
C HIS A 269 6.87 -15.78 -22.16
N PRO A 270 6.16 -16.93 -22.12
CA PRO A 270 4.89 -17.06 -22.82
C PRO A 270 3.75 -16.31 -22.10
N ALA A 271 2.97 -15.55 -22.86
CA ALA A 271 1.70 -14.95 -22.40
C ALA A 271 0.59 -16.03 -22.29
N PRO A 272 -0.45 -15.84 -21.48
CA PRO A 272 -0.76 -14.73 -20.59
C PRO A 272 -0.01 -14.75 -19.24
N PHE A 273 0.08 -13.55 -18.61
CA PHE A 273 0.82 -13.34 -17.36
C PHE A 273 -0.11 -13.08 -16.16
N TYR A 274 0.38 -13.44 -14.97
CA TYR A 274 -0.24 -13.09 -13.69
C TYR A 274 0.79 -12.45 -12.77
N ILE A 275 0.54 -11.21 -12.34
CA ILE A 275 1.40 -10.49 -11.42
C ILE A 275 0.73 -10.37 -10.05
N HIS A 276 1.46 -10.66 -8.98
CA HIS A 276 0.95 -10.60 -7.62
C HIS A 276 2.02 -10.35 -6.57
N CYS A 277 1.59 -9.86 -5.40
CA CYS A 277 2.35 -9.90 -4.14
C CYS A 277 1.58 -10.74 -3.11
N ARG A 278 1.48 -10.29 -1.85
CA ARG A 278 0.68 -10.98 -0.82
C ARG A 278 -0.83 -10.75 -1.05
N LEU A 279 -1.28 -9.50 -0.99
CA LEU A 279 -2.68 -9.10 -1.15
C LEU A 279 -3.04 -8.70 -2.59
N GLY A 280 -2.05 -8.33 -3.40
CA GLY A 280 -2.26 -7.75 -4.71
C GLY A 280 -2.53 -6.24 -4.67
N SER A 281 -2.25 -5.57 -3.54
CA SER A 281 -2.45 -4.13 -3.34
C SER A 281 -1.24 -3.32 -3.77
N ASP A 282 -0.23 -3.21 -2.90
CA ASP A 282 0.87 -2.24 -2.96
C ASP A 282 1.83 -2.53 -4.12
N ARG A 283 2.74 -3.46 -3.93
CA ARG A 283 3.76 -3.85 -4.92
C ARG A 283 3.15 -4.19 -6.27
N THR A 284 2.07 -4.98 -6.24
CA THR A 284 1.33 -5.34 -7.45
C THR A 284 0.63 -4.12 -8.06
N GLY A 285 0.01 -3.28 -7.22
CA GLY A 285 -0.67 -2.07 -7.67
C GLY A 285 0.26 -1.14 -8.43
N THR A 286 1.41 -0.83 -7.82
CA THR A 286 2.39 0.08 -8.40
C THR A 286 3.05 -0.50 -9.66
N MET A 287 3.51 -1.77 -9.62
CA MET A 287 4.16 -2.37 -10.79
C MET A 287 3.18 -2.56 -11.96
N SER A 288 1.95 -2.99 -11.69
CA SER A 288 0.94 -3.12 -12.76
C SER A 288 0.49 -1.77 -13.32
N SER A 289 0.52 -0.69 -12.54
CA SER A 289 0.20 0.66 -13.04
C SER A 289 1.24 1.17 -14.04
N ILE A 290 2.53 0.93 -13.77
CA ILE A 290 3.61 1.27 -14.73
C ILE A 290 3.44 0.48 -16.04
N LEU A 291 3.16 -0.83 -15.95
CA LEU A 291 2.92 -1.66 -17.14
C LEU A 291 1.68 -1.19 -17.92
N ALA A 292 0.61 -0.79 -17.22
CA ALA A 292 -0.59 -0.22 -17.82
C ALA A 292 -0.29 1.11 -18.53
N ALA A 293 0.45 2.02 -17.88
CA ALA A 293 0.87 3.30 -18.47
C ALA A 293 1.71 3.08 -19.73
N LEU A 294 2.70 2.19 -19.69
CA LEU A 294 3.50 1.82 -20.87
C LEU A 294 2.65 1.22 -22.00
N CYS A 295 1.49 0.62 -21.70
CA CYS A 295 0.53 0.11 -22.68
C CYS A 295 -0.53 1.12 -23.10
N GLY A 296 -0.49 2.36 -22.61
CA GLY A 296 -1.38 3.45 -23.04
C GLY A 296 -2.53 3.76 -22.10
N ALA A 297 -2.58 3.19 -20.89
CA ALA A 297 -3.59 3.54 -19.91
C ALA A 297 -3.41 4.98 -19.40
N GLY A 298 -4.52 5.71 -19.32
CA GLY A 298 -4.57 7.02 -18.68
C GLY A 298 -4.60 6.94 -17.15
N TRP A 299 -4.35 8.10 -16.51
CA TRP A 299 -4.31 8.15 -15.06
C TRP A 299 -5.62 7.71 -14.39
N ASP A 300 -6.77 8.13 -14.92
CA ASP A 300 -8.06 7.78 -14.34
C ASP A 300 -8.35 6.27 -14.36
N GLU A 301 -7.94 5.58 -15.43
CA GLU A 301 -8.08 4.12 -15.53
C GLU A 301 -7.16 3.38 -14.56
N ILE A 302 -5.93 3.87 -14.43
CA ILE A 302 -4.95 3.36 -13.46
C ILE A 302 -5.46 3.56 -12.02
N LYS A 303 -5.94 4.76 -11.71
CA LYS A 303 -6.51 5.12 -10.40
C LYS A 303 -7.69 4.20 -10.06
N GLN A 304 -8.63 4.06 -10.98
CA GLN A 304 -9.80 3.21 -10.78
C GLN A 304 -9.40 1.74 -10.53
N ASP A 305 -8.46 1.20 -11.32
CA ASP A 305 -7.96 -0.17 -11.09
C ASP A 305 -7.28 -0.30 -9.73
N TYR A 306 -6.44 0.66 -9.36
CA TYR A 306 -5.72 0.62 -8.10
C TYR A 306 -6.68 0.58 -6.90
N GLU A 307 -7.69 1.44 -6.87
CA GLU A 307 -8.68 1.56 -5.79
C GLU A 307 -9.62 0.35 -5.68
N MET A 308 -9.78 -0.43 -6.76
CA MET A 308 -10.58 -1.67 -6.72
C MET A 308 -10.14 -2.65 -5.63
N THR A 309 -8.85 -2.65 -5.25
CA THR A 309 -8.32 -3.53 -4.20
C THR A 309 -8.96 -3.27 -2.85
N SER A 310 -9.29 -2.01 -2.53
CA SER A 310 -9.95 -1.62 -1.28
C SER A 310 -11.34 -2.25 -1.12
N LYS A 311 -11.98 -2.64 -2.23
CA LYS A 311 -13.30 -3.29 -2.26
C LYS A 311 -13.22 -4.81 -2.05
N ALA A 312 -12.02 -5.39 -1.96
CA ALA A 312 -11.82 -6.83 -1.84
C ALA A 312 -12.15 -7.41 -0.46
N GLY A 313 -12.49 -6.55 0.52
CA GLY A 313 -13.03 -6.97 1.81
C GLY A 313 -12.03 -7.66 2.73
N PHE A 314 -10.74 -7.35 2.65
CA PHE A 314 -9.72 -7.89 3.55
C PHE A 314 -9.15 -6.85 4.51
N GLY A 315 -9.93 -5.79 4.81
CA GLY A 315 -9.57 -4.80 5.83
C GLY A 315 -8.38 -3.93 5.45
N GLU A 316 -8.16 -3.70 4.14
CA GLU A 316 -7.10 -2.81 3.67
C GLU A 316 -7.64 -1.77 2.71
N PHE A 317 -7.18 -0.56 2.92
CA PHE A 317 -7.41 0.56 2.02
C PHE A 317 -6.08 1.12 1.52
N ARG A 318 -6.08 1.52 0.25
CA ARG A 318 -4.98 2.27 -0.35
C ARG A 318 -5.56 3.34 -1.24
N SER A 319 -5.35 4.58 -0.88
CA SER A 319 -5.75 5.71 -1.71
C SER A 319 -4.90 5.81 -2.97
N ALA A 320 -5.50 6.22 -4.07
CA ALA A 320 -4.75 6.55 -5.28
C ALA A 320 -3.76 7.71 -5.09
N ARG A 321 -3.94 8.56 -4.06
CA ARG A 321 -2.94 9.59 -3.69
C ARG A 321 -1.59 9.00 -3.29
N LEU A 322 -1.58 7.81 -2.68
CA LEU A 322 -0.33 7.12 -2.37
C LEU A 322 0.37 6.63 -3.65
N LEU A 323 -0.40 6.14 -4.62
CA LEU A 323 0.13 5.80 -5.94
C LEU A 323 0.59 7.06 -6.70
N GLU A 324 -0.18 8.15 -6.62
CA GLU A 324 0.19 9.46 -7.19
C GLU A 324 1.51 9.98 -6.62
N TYR A 325 1.74 9.83 -5.32
CA TYR A 325 3.01 10.15 -4.68
C TYR A 325 4.18 9.33 -5.27
N SER A 326 3.98 8.02 -5.51
CA SER A 326 4.98 7.18 -6.17
C SER A 326 5.32 7.68 -7.58
N TYR A 327 4.29 8.05 -8.37
CA TYR A 327 4.50 8.64 -9.70
C TYR A 327 5.17 10.01 -9.65
N LYS A 328 4.84 10.84 -8.66
CA LYS A 328 5.48 12.14 -8.48
C LYS A 328 6.98 11.99 -8.18
N ASN A 329 7.36 11.02 -7.36
CA ASN A 329 8.78 10.70 -7.13
C ASN A 329 9.45 10.20 -8.41
N LEU A 330 8.76 9.38 -9.20
CA LEU A 330 9.28 8.83 -10.44
C LEU A 330 9.46 9.90 -11.52
N LEU A 331 8.42 10.73 -11.77
CA LEU A 331 8.30 11.62 -12.93
C LEU A 331 8.51 13.10 -12.59
N GLY A 332 8.63 13.46 -11.32
CA GLY A 332 8.78 14.85 -10.86
C GLY A 332 7.46 15.63 -10.74
N MET A 333 6.34 15.13 -11.30
CA MET A 333 5.01 15.76 -11.26
C MET A 333 3.92 14.71 -11.05
N SER A 334 2.74 15.17 -10.64
CA SER A 334 1.56 14.31 -10.55
C SER A 334 1.15 13.75 -11.91
N PRO A 335 0.80 12.46 -12.02
CA PRO A 335 0.41 11.84 -13.28
C PRO A 335 -0.83 12.47 -13.91
N SER A 336 -1.69 13.11 -13.13
CA SER A 336 -2.87 13.85 -13.63
C SER A 336 -2.50 15.14 -14.39
N GLN A 337 -1.27 15.63 -14.27
CA GLN A 337 -0.78 16.84 -14.93
C GLN A 337 -0.21 16.58 -16.33
N PHE A 338 0.02 15.32 -16.68
CA PHE A 338 0.54 14.97 -18.00
C PHE A 338 -0.57 14.82 -19.04
N GLN A 339 -0.36 15.37 -20.21
CA GLN A 339 -1.27 15.15 -21.35
C GLN A 339 -1.13 13.74 -21.94
N ASN A 340 0.06 13.17 -21.85
CA ASN A 340 0.37 11.82 -22.34
C ASN A 340 1.23 11.06 -21.33
N LEU A 341 0.57 10.44 -20.35
CA LEU A 341 1.26 9.68 -19.29
C LEU A 341 2.11 8.54 -19.86
N GLN A 342 1.67 7.89 -20.95
CA GLN A 342 2.42 6.83 -21.60
C GLN A 342 3.79 7.31 -22.05
N LYS A 343 3.83 8.46 -22.70
CA LYS A 343 5.08 9.06 -23.19
C LYS A 343 6.01 9.42 -22.04
N GLU A 344 5.50 10.05 -20.99
CA GLU A 344 6.31 10.46 -19.85
C GLU A 344 6.94 9.25 -19.13
N VAL A 345 6.17 8.17 -18.94
CA VAL A 345 6.70 6.94 -18.34
C VAL A 345 7.72 6.25 -19.28
N GLU A 346 7.48 6.25 -20.59
CA GLU A 346 8.44 5.73 -21.57
C GLU A 346 9.74 6.55 -21.57
N ASP A 347 9.64 7.88 -21.64
CA ASP A 347 10.78 8.79 -21.64
C ASP A 347 11.62 8.62 -20.36
N TYR A 348 10.97 8.53 -19.19
CA TYR A 348 11.68 8.27 -17.93
C TYR A 348 12.59 7.05 -18.00
N PHE A 349 12.08 5.92 -18.49
CA PHE A 349 12.86 4.68 -18.55
C PHE A 349 13.89 4.65 -19.69
N THR A 350 13.61 5.31 -20.81
CA THR A 350 14.52 5.30 -21.96
C THR A 350 15.65 6.30 -21.84
N GLU A 351 15.40 7.52 -21.37
CA GLU A 351 16.42 8.53 -21.15
C GLU A 351 17.45 8.14 -20.08
N ARG A 352 17.01 7.35 -19.08
CA ARG A 352 17.90 6.78 -18.05
C ARG A 352 18.55 5.47 -18.45
N ASN A 353 18.34 5.01 -19.68
CA ASN A 353 18.86 3.75 -20.20
C ASN A 353 18.47 2.50 -19.34
N ILE A 354 17.31 2.56 -18.69
CA ILE A 354 16.75 1.44 -17.90
C ILE A 354 16.10 0.43 -18.87
N LEU A 355 15.30 0.95 -19.82
CA LEU A 355 14.69 0.20 -20.91
C LEU A 355 15.02 0.88 -22.24
N SER A 356 15.13 0.09 -23.29
CA SER A 356 15.18 0.62 -24.67
C SER A 356 13.78 0.73 -25.27
N HIS A 357 13.59 1.60 -26.26
CA HIS A 357 12.35 1.67 -27.03
C HIS A 357 11.94 0.31 -27.61
N SER A 358 12.91 -0.49 -28.08
CA SER A 358 12.64 -1.84 -28.60
C SER A 358 12.11 -2.79 -27.53
N GLN A 359 12.57 -2.67 -26.28
CA GLN A 359 12.01 -3.47 -25.17
C GLN A 359 10.56 -3.05 -24.87
N ILE A 360 10.28 -1.75 -24.85
CA ILE A 360 8.93 -1.24 -24.60
C ILE A 360 7.96 -1.65 -25.72
N GLU A 361 8.36 -1.59 -26.98
CA GLU A 361 7.54 -2.09 -28.08
C GLU A 361 7.26 -3.61 -27.98
N LYS A 362 8.27 -4.42 -27.65
CA LYS A 362 8.10 -5.86 -27.42
C LYS A 362 7.17 -6.13 -26.24
N LEU A 363 7.32 -5.37 -25.15
CA LEU A 363 6.43 -5.44 -23.99
C LEU A 363 4.97 -5.19 -24.42
N ARG A 364 4.70 -4.10 -25.17
CA ARG A 364 3.36 -3.76 -25.68
C ARG A 364 2.77 -4.89 -26.53
N LYS A 365 3.52 -5.38 -27.51
CA LYS A 365 3.08 -6.52 -28.33
C LYS A 365 2.75 -7.75 -27.47
N LYS A 366 3.59 -8.06 -26.49
CA LYS A 366 3.39 -9.19 -25.61
C LYS A 366 2.16 -9.05 -24.71
N LEU A 367 1.90 -7.86 -24.17
CA LEU A 367 0.79 -7.61 -23.24
C LEU A 367 -0.54 -7.30 -23.96
N ILE A 368 -0.50 -6.76 -25.17
CA ILE A 368 -1.70 -6.38 -25.95
C ILE A 368 -2.07 -7.48 -26.93
N ASP A 369 -1.12 -8.05 -27.68
CA ASP A 369 -1.37 -8.99 -28.77
C ASP A 369 -1.01 -10.45 -28.40
N GLY A 370 -0.22 -10.66 -27.34
CA GLY A 370 0.18 -11.98 -26.84
C GLY A 370 1.34 -12.61 -27.61
N ILE A 371 2.04 -11.86 -28.46
CA ILE A 371 3.11 -12.31 -29.35
C ILE A 371 4.47 -11.72 -29.03
#